data_271996371097fb538aa9c904fdb2dd5b
#
_entry.id   271996371097fb538aa9c904fdb2dd5b
#
_cell.length_a   1.000
_cell.length_b   1.000
_cell.length_c   1.000
_cell.angle_alpha   90.00
_cell.angle_beta   90.00
_cell.angle_gamma   90.00
#
_symmetry.space_group_name_H-M   'P 1'
#
loop_
_entity.id
_entity.type
_entity.pdbx_description
1 polymer ?
#
loop_
_entity_poly.entity_id
_entity_poly.type
_entity_poly.pdbx_seq_one_letter_code
_entity_poly.pdbx_strand_id
1 'polypeptide(L)'
;MVWASTPNGAVRFNPSNWTFIEYKSRIGANHPKGSGATYGAAGDRDGNGWWSQMAMDLVYKADPLTGTVTELKMPDAPTFAMTADERKFYESVNDLGFNAPLPWSPGPRRMGTDKNADLLWVGNSFGSSFSKINTRTNEISTIALPDKSMQPYHVVVDSKHKVWGNLWTADHIIRLDPATNTWTSFDLPVRGTEIRHIALNEQGGKLSVVMPVYRTNQMGVMTIRSEAEIAALKARAK
;
A
#
# COMPACT_ATOMS: atom_id res chain seq x y z
N MET A 1 -1.14 -16.89 -11.41
CA MET A 1 -1.29 -17.12 -9.96
C MET A 1 -1.91 -15.90 -9.33
N VAL A 2 -2.79 -16.08 -8.34
CA VAL A 2 -3.41 -14.99 -7.57
C VAL A 2 -2.96 -15.12 -6.12
N TRP A 3 -2.59 -13.99 -5.51
CA TRP A 3 -2.26 -13.91 -4.10
C TRP A 3 -3.34 -13.14 -3.35
N ALA A 4 -3.72 -13.64 -2.19
CA ALA A 4 -4.68 -12.99 -1.30
C ALA A 4 -4.24 -13.13 0.16
N SER A 5 -4.53 -12.13 0.99
CA SER A 5 -4.30 -12.21 2.42
C SER A 5 -5.34 -13.12 3.09
N THR A 6 -4.91 -13.86 4.10
CA THR A 6 -5.77 -14.63 5.01
C THR A 6 -5.60 -14.10 6.43
N PRO A 7 -6.43 -14.46 7.41
CA PRO A 7 -6.22 -14.00 8.78
C PRO A 7 -4.83 -14.32 9.35
N ASN A 8 -4.20 -15.41 8.88
CA ASN A 8 -2.93 -15.91 9.43
C ASN A 8 -1.74 -15.83 8.46
N GLY A 9 -1.88 -15.19 7.31
CA GLY A 9 -0.82 -15.13 6.31
C GLY A 9 -1.34 -14.77 4.94
N ALA A 10 -0.92 -15.50 3.91
CA ALA A 10 -1.41 -15.35 2.55
C ALA A 10 -1.69 -16.70 1.91
N VAL A 11 -2.55 -16.69 0.91
CA VAL A 11 -2.86 -17.85 0.08
C VAL A 11 -2.48 -17.57 -1.36
N ARG A 12 -1.85 -18.55 -2.00
CA ARG A 12 -1.64 -18.59 -3.44
C ARG A 12 -2.70 -19.48 -4.09
N PHE A 13 -3.49 -18.90 -4.96
CA PHE A 13 -4.49 -19.59 -5.75
C PHE A 13 -4.00 -19.83 -7.18
N ASN A 14 -4.12 -21.06 -7.65
CA ASN A 14 -3.88 -21.42 -9.03
C ASN A 14 -5.24 -21.61 -9.76
N PRO A 15 -5.63 -20.67 -10.65
CA PRO A 15 -6.92 -20.78 -11.34
C PRO A 15 -6.98 -21.89 -12.38
N SER A 16 -5.84 -22.43 -12.84
CA SER A 16 -5.81 -23.48 -13.85
C SER A 16 -6.23 -24.84 -13.31
N ASN A 17 -6.02 -25.10 -12.03
CA ASN A 17 -6.34 -26.38 -11.37
C ASN A 17 -7.09 -26.24 -10.04
N TRP A 18 -7.49 -25.01 -9.70
CA TRP A 18 -8.26 -24.68 -8.50
C TRP A 18 -7.58 -25.06 -7.18
N THR A 19 -6.26 -25.06 -7.14
CA THR A 19 -5.51 -25.38 -5.92
C THR A 19 -5.17 -24.13 -5.14
N PHE A 20 -5.14 -24.30 -3.80
CA PHE A 20 -4.76 -23.27 -2.84
C PHE A 20 -3.57 -23.76 -2.02
N ILE A 21 -2.59 -22.89 -1.81
CA ILE A 21 -1.46 -23.13 -0.91
C ILE A 21 -1.39 -21.95 0.06
N GLU A 22 -1.48 -22.25 1.36
CA GLU A 22 -1.36 -21.23 2.41
C GLU A 22 0.09 -21.07 2.86
N TYR A 23 0.49 -19.83 3.09
CA TYR A 23 1.77 -19.42 3.66
C TYR A 23 1.49 -18.62 4.93
N LYS A 24 1.98 -19.09 6.07
CA LYS A 24 1.64 -18.52 7.37
C LYS A 24 2.65 -17.47 7.81
N SER A 25 2.13 -16.38 8.38
CA SER A 25 2.92 -15.46 9.18
C SER A 25 3.44 -16.15 10.45
N ARG A 26 4.57 -15.71 10.95
CA ARG A 26 5.10 -16.19 12.24
C ARG A 26 4.14 -15.89 13.41
N ILE A 27 3.47 -14.73 13.34
CA ILE A 27 2.45 -14.30 14.30
C ILE A 27 1.09 -14.36 13.62
N GLY A 28 0.19 -15.20 14.10
CA GLY A 28 -1.16 -15.32 13.57
C GLY A 28 -2.14 -14.30 14.16
N ALA A 29 -3.38 -14.34 13.65
CA ALA A 29 -4.46 -13.42 14.04
C ALA A 29 -4.84 -13.51 15.52
N ASN A 30 -4.66 -14.68 16.14
CA ASN A 30 -5.05 -14.94 17.53
C ASN A 30 -3.89 -14.78 18.53
N HIS A 31 -2.98 -13.83 18.27
CA HIS A 31 -1.89 -13.57 19.20
C HIS A 31 -2.43 -12.95 20.52
N PRO A 32 -1.93 -13.36 21.71
CA PRO A 32 -2.43 -12.88 23.00
C PRO A 32 -2.40 -11.35 23.19
N LYS A 33 -1.45 -10.68 22.54
CA LYS A 33 -1.29 -9.21 22.60
C LYS A 33 -2.05 -8.45 21.52
N GLY A 34 -3.00 -9.06 20.84
CA GLY A 34 -3.79 -8.41 19.81
C GLY A 34 -3.69 -9.07 18.44
N SER A 35 -4.30 -8.47 17.43
CA SER A 35 -4.43 -9.07 16.11
C SER A 35 -3.15 -8.97 15.29
N GLY A 36 -2.51 -10.11 15.01
CA GLY A 36 -1.51 -10.25 13.96
C GLY A 36 -2.14 -10.47 12.57
N ALA A 37 -3.40 -10.10 12.37
CA ALA A 37 -4.08 -10.30 11.11
C ALA A 37 -3.39 -9.58 9.96
N THR A 38 -3.36 -10.23 8.81
CA THR A 38 -2.80 -9.67 7.59
C THR A 38 -3.74 -8.67 6.96
N TYR A 39 -3.20 -7.77 6.14
CA TYR A 39 -3.98 -6.70 5.55
C TYR A 39 -3.90 -6.69 4.02
N GLY A 40 -2.80 -6.26 3.44
CA GLY A 40 -2.59 -6.22 1.99
C GLY A 40 -1.85 -7.44 1.49
N ALA A 41 -2.09 -7.81 0.23
CA ALA A 41 -1.30 -8.83 -0.46
C ALA A 41 -1.02 -8.40 -1.90
N ALA A 42 0.12 -8.85 -2.43
CA ALA A 42 0.51 -8.66 -3.82
C ALA A 42 1.37 -9.84 -4.31
N GLY A 43 1.44 -10.03 -5.63
CA GLY A 43 2.40 -10.92 -6.25
C GLY A 43 3.45 -10.13 -7.00
N ASP A 44 4.73 -10.49 -6.90
CA ASP A 44 5.78 -9.88 -7.70
C ASP A 44 5.94 -10.60 -9.07
N ARG A 45 6.82 -10.05 -9.93
CA ARG A 45 7.02 -10.58 -11.28
C ARG A 45 7.69 -11.95 -11.31
N ASP A 46 8.37 -12.35 -10.22
CA ASP A 46 9.00 -13.67 -10.08
C ASP A 46 8.02 -14.70 -9.49
N GLY A 47 6.78 -14.27 -9.16
CA GLY A 47 5.73 -15.12 -8.64
C GLY A 47 5.72 -15.26 -7.13
N ASN A 48 6.62 -14.57 -6.39
CA ASN A 48 6.57 -14.54 -4.94
C ASN A 48 5.32 -13.80 -4.45
N GLY A 49 4.81 -14.24 -3.31
CA GLY A 49 3.72 -13.58 -2.62
C GLY A 49 4.23 -12.64 -1.53
N TRP A 50 3.58 -11.50 -1.41
CA TRP A 50 3.89 -10.50 -0.39
C TRP A 50 2.62 -10.15 0.37
N TRP A 51 2.74 -9.96 1.69
CA TRP A 51 1.61 -9.48 2.51
C TRP A 51 2.08 -8.67 3.71
N SER A 52 1.21 -7.82 4.21
CA SER A 52 1.48 -6.97 5.36
C SER A 52 0.74 -7.42 6.62
N GLN A 53 1.34 -7.18 7.78
CA GLN A 53 0.70 -7.19 9.09
C GLN A 53 0.78 -5.77 9.68
N MET A 54 -0.25 -4.98 9.43
CA MET A 54 -0.26 -3.54 9.71
C MET A 54 0.02 -3.20 11.16
N ALA A 55 -0.63 -3.90 12.11
CA ALA A 55 -0.46 -3.65 13.54
C ALA A 55 0.88 -4.12 14.11
N MET A 56 1.64 -4.88 13.33
CA MET A 56 2.94 -5.45 13.72
C MET A 56 4.12 -4.74 13.07
N ASP A 57 3.85 -3.82 12.15
CA ASP A 57 4.87 -3.19 11.29
C ASP A 57 5.72 -4.22 10.53
N LEU A 58 5.07 -5.27 10.02
CA LEU A 58 5.73 -6.35 9.31
C LEU A 58 5.22 -6.48 7.88
N VAL A 59 6.14 -6.87 7.00
CA VAL A 59 5.84 -7.35 5.65
C VAL A 59 6.49 -8.71 5.48
N TYR A 60 5.80 -9.61 4.81
CA TYR A 60 6.29 -10.96 4.54
C TYR A 60 6.43 -11.20 3.05
N LYS A 61 7.37 -12.08 2.72
CA LYS A 61 7.59 -12.61 1.37
C LYS A 61 7.52 -14.13 1.42
N ALA A 62 6.73 -14.75 0.55
CA ALA A 62 6.76 -16.20 0.33
C ALA A 62 7.35 -16.51 -1.05
N ASP A 63 8.33 -17.39 -1.07
CA ASP A 63 8.84 -18.00 -2.30
C ASP A 63 8.04 -19.29 -2.58
N PRO A 64 7.27 -19.33 -3.68
CA PRO A 64 6.45 -20.51 -3.99
C PRO A 64 7.23 -21.73 -4.48
N LEU A 65 8.51 -21.57 -4.84
CA LEU A 65 9.37 -22.68 -5.29
C LEU A 65 9.95 -23.44 -4.12
N THR A 66 10.38 -22.71 -3.09
CA THR A 66 11.01 -23.30 -1.88
C THR A 66 10.04 -23.47 -0.72
N GLY A 67 8.90 -22.76 -0.74
CA GLY A 67 7.98 -22.67 0.39
C GLY A 67 8.47 -21.77 1.52
N THR A 68 9.62 -21.11 1.35
CA THR A 68 10.22 -20.25 2.37
C THR A 68 9.40 -18.99 2.58
N VAL A 69 9.17 -18.63 3.84
CA VAL A 69 8.55 -17.36 4.25
C VAL A 69 9.57 -16.50 4.97
N THR A 70 9.82 -15.32 4.44
CA THR A 70 10.74 -14.31 5.00
C THR A 70 9.93 -13.22 5.66
N GLU A 71 10.27 -12.87 6.90
CA GLU A 71 9.69 -11.75 7.66
C GLU A 71 10.60 -10.53 7.54
N LEU A 72 10.00 -9.38 7.24
CA LEU A 72 10.70 -8.09 7.12
C LEU A 72 10.06 -7.10 8.08
N LYS A 73 10.86 -6.55 9.00
CA LYS A 73 10.44 -5.43 9.86
C LYS A 73 10.53 -4.15 9.05
N MET A 74 9.43 -3.39 9.06
CA MET A 74 9.38 -2.08 8.41
C MET A 74 10.21 -1.06 9.20
N PRO A 75 10.93 -0.17 8.52
CA PRO A 75 11.58 0.97 9.18
C PRO A 75 10.56 1.86 9.88
N ASP A 76 11.01 2.54 10.92
CA ASP A 76 10.21 3.54 11.62
C ASP A 76 9.72 4.64 10.67
N ALA A 77 8.57 5.21 10.98
CA ALA A 77 7.98 6.28 10.20
C ALA A 77 8.89 7.52 10.18
N PRO A 78 9.26 8.03 8.99
CA PRO A 78 10.21 9.14 8.87
C PRO A 78 9.65 10.49 9.35
N THR A 79 8.33 10.57 9.51
CA THR A 79 7.60 11.79 9.88
C THR A 79 7.56 12.04 11.39
N PHE A 80 7.94 11.08 12.20
CA PHE A 80 7.84 11.14 13.67
C PHE A 80 9.20 10.83 14.30
N ALA A 81 10.03 11.86 14.40
CA ALA A 81 11.27 11.77 15.18
C ALA A 81 10.94 11.78 16.67
N MET A 82 11.42 10.79 17.40
CA MET A 82 11.25 10.65 18.85
C MET A 82 12.62 10.58 19.52
N THR A 83 12.73 11.22 20.66
CA THR A 83 13.90 11.04 21.54
C THR A 83 13.91 9.64 22.16
N ALA A 84 15.07 9.20 22.65
CA ALA A 84 15.18 7.90 23.30
C ALA A 84 14.27 7.78 24.53
N ASP A 85 14.11 8.86 25.30
CA ASP A 85 13.30 8.89 26.52
C ASP A 85 11.79 8.83 26.19
N GLU A 86 11.34 9.59 25.17
CA GLU A 86 9.96 9.50 24.68
C GLU A 86 9.65 8.10 24.18
N ARG A 87 10.54 7.49 23.41
CA ARG A 87 10.39 6.12 22.92
C ARG A 87 10.26 5.13 24.08
N LYS A 88 11.15 5.21 25.06
CA LYS A 88 11.11 4.37 26.27
C LYS A 88 9.82 4.55 27.05
N PHE A 89 9.33 5.79 27.17
CA PHE A 89 8.05 6.08 27.81
C PHE A 89 6.89 5.38 27.07
N TYR A 90 6.78 5.57 25.77
CA TYR A 90 5.71 4.94 24.99
C TYR A 90 5.77 3.41 25.04
N GLU A 91 6.96 2.82 24.99
CA GLU A 91 7.16 1.37 25.13
C GLU A 91 6.70 0.87 26.50
N SER A 92 6.94 1.62 27.56
CA SER A 92 6.55 1.25 28.92
C SER A 92 5.05 1.29 29.17
N VAL A 93 4.31 2.16 28.48
CA VAL A 93 2.86 2.32 28.63
C VAL A 93 2.07 1.57 27.55
N ASN A 94 2.74 1.06 26.53
CA ASN A 94 2.11 0.35 25.40
C ASN A 94 1.84 -1.12 25.74
N ASP A 95 1.20 -1.38 26.85
CA ASP A 95 0.69 -2.73 27.17
C ASP A 95 -0.71 -2.97 26.57
N LEU A 96 -1.13 -2.09 25.66
CA LEU A 96 -2.43 -2.15 25.00
C LEU A 96 -2.48 -3.19 23.85
N GLY A 97 -1.36 -3.86 23.58
CA GLY A 97 -1.26 -4.84 22.51
C GLY A 97 -1.06 -4.22 21.12
N PHE A 98 -1.08 -5.06 20.10
CA PHE A 98 -0.76 -4.69 18.71
C PHE A 98 -1.78 -3.79 18.01
N ASN A 99 -2.92 -3.51 18.62
CA ASN A 99 -3.95 -2.66 18.03
C ASN A 99 -3.72 -1.17 18.26
N ALA A 100 -2.78 -0.80 19.12
CA ALA A 100 -2.39 0.58 19.37
C ALA A 100 -1.05 0.86 18.67
N PRO A 101 -1.06 1.59 17.52
CA PRO A 101 0.18 1.92 16.85
C PRO A 101 1.00 2.86 17.72
N LEU A 102 2.30 2.60 17.79
CA LEU A 102 3.25 3.52 18.41
C LEU A 102 3.46 4.73 17.48
N PRO A 103 3.87 5.89 17.99
CA PRO A 103 4.05 7.10 17.17
C PRO A 103 4.98 6.92 15.97
N TRP A 104 5.96 6.03 16.07
CA TRP A 104 6.90 5.71 14.99
C TRP A 104 6.45 4.54 14.11
N SER A 105 5.30 3.92 14.39
CA SER A 105 4.78 2.82 13.59
C SER A 105 4.44 3.27 12.17
N PRO A 106 5.01 2.65 11.14
CA PRO A 106 4.63 2.94 9.75
C PRO A 106 3.21 2.47 9.43
N GLY A 107 2.77 1.34 9.97
CA GLY A 107 1.47 0.75 9.67
C GLY A 107 1.34 0.33 8.21
N PRO A 108 2.13 -0.66 7.72
CA PRO A 108 2.07 -1.10 6.33
C PRO A 108 0.69 -1.68 6.02
N ARG A 109 0.00 -1.08 5.05
CA ARG A 109 -1.39 -1.41 4.81
C ARG A 109 -1.59 -2.22 3.53
N ARG A 110 -1.72 -1.57 2.39
CA ARG A 110 -1.88 -2.23 1.10
C ARG A 110 -0.74 -1.89 0.17
N MET A 111 -0.48 -2.80 -0.75
CA MET A 111 0.73 -2.78 -1.54
C MET A 111 0.45 -3.09 -3.01
N GLY A 112 1.35 -2.65 -3.87
CA GLY A 112 1.36 -2.96 -5.28
C GLY A 112 2.77 -3.17 -5.80
N THR A 113 2.93 -4.12 -6.68
CA THR A 113 4.22 -4.40 -7.35
C THR A 113 4.37 -3.60 -8.63
N ASP A 114 5.58 -3.16 -8.90
CA ASP A 114 5.96 -2.71 -10.22
C ASP A 114 6.19 -3.96 -11.10
N LYS A 115 5.31 -4.17 -12.08
CA LYS A 115 5.37 -5.34 -12.95
C LYS A 115 6.60 -5.33 -13.89
N ASN A 116 7.21 -4.17 -14.06
CA ASN A 116 8.34 -3.96 -14.96
C ASN A 116 9.68 -3.79 -14.23
N ALA A 117 9.68 -3.84 -12.89
CA ALA A 117 10.88 -3.74 -12.05
C ALA A 117 10.82 -4.69 -10.85
N ASP A 118 11.96 -4.88 -10.18
CA ASP A 118 12.06 -5.69 -8.96
C ASP A 118 11.67 -4.86 -7.73
N LEU A 119 10.47 -4.24 -7.77
CA LEU A 119 10.02 -3.33 -6.74
C LEU A 119 8.60 -3.65 -6.27
N LEU A 120 8.44 -3.63 -4.96
CA LEU A 120 7.16 -3.61 -4.26
C LEU A 120 7.01 -2.25 -3.57
N TRP A 121 5.85 -1.65 -3.65
CA TRP A 121 5.49 -0.41 -2.97
C TRP A 121 4.41 -0.67 -1.93
N VAL A 122 4.57 -0.09 -0.75
CA VAL A 122 3.67 -0.27 0.39
C VAL A 122 3.19 1.08 0.90
N GLY A 123 1.89 1.23 1.08
CA GLY A 123 1.31 2.39 1.74
C GLY A 123 1.38 2.24 3.26
N ASN A 124 2.06 3.16 3.93
CA ASN A 124 2.22 3.18 5.38
C ASN A 124 1.23 4.16 6.00
N SER A 125 0.06 3.65 6.41
CA SER A 125 -1.06 4.50 6.83
C SER A 125 -0.78 5.34 8.07
N PHE A 126 -0.08 4.79 9.06
CA PHE A 126 0.21 5.52 10.29
C PHE A 126 1.44 6.42 10.13
N GLY A 127 2.40 5.98 9.31
CA GLY A 127 3.66 6.68 9.09
C GLY A 127 3.64 7.74 7.99
N SER A 128 2.50 7.99 7.36
CA SER A 128 2.36 9.01 6.30
C SER A 128 3.47 8.91 5.25
N SER A 129 3.66 7.71 4.70
CA SER A 129 4.80 7.42 3.81
C SER A 129 4.50 6.29 2.84
N PHE A 130 5.31 6.21 1.79
CA PHE A 130 5.43 5.01 0.97
C PHE A 130 6.75 4.32 1.26
N SER A 131 6.73 3.00 1.43
CA SER A 131 7.95 2.20 1.42
C SER A 131 8.15 1.53 0.08
N LYS A 132 9.39 1.54 -0.39
CA LYS A 132 9.87 0.83 -1.56
C LYS A 132 10.72 -0.33 -1.09
N ILE A 133 10.38 -1.54 -1.52
CA ILE A 133 11.08 -2.78 -1.20
C ILE A 133 11.65 -3.36 -2.48
N ASN A 134 12.95 -3.63 -2.51
CA ASN A 134 13.54 -4.40 -3.59
C ASN A 134 13.18 -5.88 -3.40
N THR A 135 12.47 -6.47 -4.37
CA THR A 135 11.93 -7.84 -4.25
C THR A 135 12.98 -8.93 -4.31
N ARG A 136 14.23 -8.60 -4.73
CA ARG A 136 15.35 -9.54 -4.78
C ARG A 136 16.24 -9.46 -3.55
N THR A 137 16.57 -8.24 -3.11
CA THR A 137 17.49 -8.02 -1.97
C THR A 137 16.79 -7.89 -0.63
N ASN A 138 15.46 -7.63 -0.64
CA ASN A 138 14.62 -7.28 0.51
C ASN A 138 15.00 -5.95 1.18
N GLU A 139 15.82 -5.11 0.53
CA GLU A 139 16.14 -3.77 1.02
C GLU A 139 14.90 -2.88 1.02
N ILE A 140 14.71 -2.14 2.11
CA ILE A 140 13.57 -1.25 2.30
C ILE A 140 14.05 0.18 2.41
N SER A 141 13.43 1.07 1.64
CA SER A 141 13.57 2.52 1.81
C SER A 141 12.19 3.17 1.91
N THR A 142 12.10 4.27 2.65
CA THR A 142 10.82 4.95 2.93
C THR A 142 10.88 6.39 2.47
N ILE A 143 9.81 6.85 1.83
CA ILE A 143 9.63 8.20 1.31
C ILE A 143 8.42 8.81 2.01
N ALA A 144 8.64 9.90 2.75
CA ALA A 144 7.55 10.63 3.40
C ALA A 144 6.58 11.22 2.36
N LEU A 145 5.29 11.25 2.68
CA LEU A 145 4.31 12.00 1.91
C LEU A 145 4.52 13.51 2.12
N PRO A 146 4.00 14.35 1.22
CA PRO A 146 4.17 15.81 1.31
C PRO A 146 3.63 16.41 2.60
N ASP A 147 2.61 15.79 3.19
CA ASP A 147 2.03 16.21 4.47
C ASP A 147 1.86 15.00 5.40
N LYS A 148 2.27 15.16 6.66
CA LYS A 148 2.21 14.12 7.70
C LYS A 148 0.79 13.73 8.12
N SER A 149 -0.23 14.49 7.77
CA SER A 149 -1.64 14.14 8.00
C SER A 149 -2.20 13.20 6.94
N MET A 150 -1.50 13.01 5.83
CA MET A 150 -1.91 12.10 4.76
C MET A 150 -1.78 10.64 5.20
N GLN A 151 -2.84 9.87 5.04
CA GLN A 151 -2.88 8.45 5.39
C GLN A 151 -3.11 7.59 4.13
N PRO A 152 -2.04 7.10 3.50
CA PRO A 152 -2.16 6.28 2.31
C PRO A 152 -2.79 4.93 2.65
N TYR A 153 -3.65 4.44 1.76
CA TYR A 153 -4.35 3.18 2.00
C TYR A 153 -3.91 2.08 1.04
N HIS A 154 -4.03 2.29 -0.26
CA HIS A 154 -3.63 1.36 -1.30
C HIS A 154 -2.65 2.02 -2.26
N VAL A 155 -1.65 1.26 -2.68
CA VAL A 155 -0.63 1.71 -3.62
C VAL A 155 -0.63 0.78 -4.83
N VAL A 156 -0.55 1.35 -6.03
CA VAL A 156 -0.42 0.65 -7.30
C VAL A 156 0.61 1.34 -8.18
N VAL A 157 1.17 0.63 -9.15
CA VAL A 157 2.23 1.17 -10.02
C VAL A 157 1.80 1.06 -11.47
N ASP A 158 1.98 2.13 -12.24
CA ASP A 158 1.69 2.15 -13.68
C ASP A 158 2.86 1.60 -14.52
N SER A 159 2.63 1.42 -15.81
CA SER A 159 3.63 0.90 -16.76
C SER A 159 4.85 1.81 -16.93
N LYS A 160 4.77 3.07 -16.49
CA LYS A 160 5.84 4.07 -16.50
C LYS A 160 6.54 4.22 -15.15
N HIS A 161 6.37 3.23 -14.25
CA HIS A 161 6.95 3.20 -12.90
C HIS A 161 6.45 4.32 -11.97
N LYS A 162 5.34 5.02 -12.30
CA LYS A 162 4.77 5.99 -11.38
C LYS A 162 3.93 5.29 -10.33
N VAL A 163 4.06 5.73 -9.10
CA VAL A 163 3.41 5.12 -7.94
C VAL A 163 2.18 5.91 -7.57
N TRP A 164 1.03 5.28 -7.62
CA TRP A 164 -0.27 5.87 -7.35
C TRP A 164 -0.80 5.40 -6.01
N GLY A 165 -1.36 6.30 -5.23
CA GLY A 165 -1.98 5.97 -3.95
C GLY A 165 -3.25 6.77 -3.72
N ASN A 166 -4.18 6.19 -2.97
CA ASN A 166 -5.32 6.93 -2.42
C ASN A 166 -5.06 7.26 -0.96
N LEU A 167 -5.60 8.37 -0.51
CA LEU A 167 -5.61 8.78 0.89
C LEU A 167 -6.95 8.39 1.52
N TRP A 168 -6.89 7.71 2.65
CA TRP A 168 -8.11 7.20 3.30
C TRP A 168 -8.95 8.31 3.91
N THR A 169 -8.30 9.24 4.58
CA THR A 169 -8.96 10.31 5.34
C THR A 169 -9.08 11.63 4.58
N ALA A 170 -8.56 11.67 3.36
CA ALA A 170 -8.61 12.84 2.50
C ALA A 170 -9.10 12.43 1.10
N ASP A 171 -9.84 13.33 0.46
CA ASP A 171 -10.46 13.09 -0.84
C ASP A 171 -9.46 13.36 -1.97
N HIS A 172 -8.32 12.63 -1.96
CA HIS A 172 -7.25 12.79 -2.94
C HIS A 172 -6.74 11.44 -3.46
N ILE A 173 -6.36 11.45 -4.72
CA ILE A 173 -5.42 10.48 -5.30
C ILE A 173 -4.07 11.18 -5.40
N ILE A 174 -3.01 10.51 -5.00
CA ILE A 174 -1.64 11.01 -5.10
C ILE A 174 -0.81 10.16 -6.05
N ARG A 175 0.16 10.78 -6.68
CA ARG A 175 1.13 10.11 -7.55
C ARG A 175 2.54 10.57 -7.21
N LEU A 176 3.43 9.60 -6.98
CA LEU A 176 4.88 9.81 -6.88
C LEU A 176 5.54 9.46 -8.21
N ASP A 177 6.43 10.32 -8.66
CA ASP A 177 7.45 9.97 -9.64
C ASP A 177 8.74 9.61 -8.91
N PRO A 178 9.11 8.31 -8.81
CA PRO A 178 10.28 7.91 -8.05
C PRO A 178 11.61 8.37 -8.66
N ALA A 179 11.64 8.66 -9.97
CA ALA A 179 12.86 9.10 -10.65
C ALA A 179 13.25 10.54 -10.29
N THR A 180 12.26 11.38 -10.03
CA THR A 180 12.47 12.81 -9.69
C THR A 180 12.09 13.15 -8.26
N ASN A 181 11.54 12.18 -7.52
CA ASN A 181 10.95 12.36 -6.20
C ASN A 181 9.85 13.46 -6.18
N THR A 182 9.08 13.55 -7.26
CA THR A 182 8.04 14.58 -7.42
C THR A 182 6.66 14.00 -7.13
N TRP A 183 5.90 14.73 -6.31
CA TRP A 183 4.53 14.39 -5.97
C TRP A 183 3.52 15.18 -6.80
N THR A 184 2.41 14.55 -7.16
CA THR A 184 1.23 15.19 -7.76
C THR A 184 0.00 14.76 -6.97
N SER A 185 -0.84 15.69 -6.58
CA SER A 185 -2.13 15.43 -5.92
C SER A 185 -3.28 15.73 -6.87
N PHE A 186 -4.31 14.91 -6.83
CA PHE A 186 -5.54 15.04 -7.61
C PHE A 186 -6.72 15.09 -6.65
N ASP A 187 -7.34 16.24 -6.55
CA ASP A 187 -8.53 16.45 -5.71
C ASP A 187 -9.74 15.72 -6.32
N LEU A 188 -10.49 15.04 -5.48
CA LEU A 188 -11.73 14.42 -5.89
C LEU A 188 -12.88 15.44 -5.79
N PRO A 189 -13.82 15.44 -6.76
CA PRO A 189 -14.91 16.40 -6.77
C PRO A 189 -15.96 16.15 -5.69
N VAL A 190 -15.95 14.95 -5.09
CA VAL A 190 -16.88 14.53 -4.02
C VAL A 190 -16.12 14.44 -2.72
N ARG A 191 -16.73 14.87 -1.62
CA ARG A 191 -16.13 14.82 -0.28
C ARG A 191 -16.64 13.62 0.52
N GLY A 192 -15.81 13.15 1.46
CA GLY A 192 -16.12 12.00 2.31
C GLY A 192 -16.11 10.68 1.54
N THR A 193 -15.22 10.51 0.57
CA THR A 193 -15.22 9.36 -0.34
C THR A 193 -14.78 8.06 0.31
N GLU A 194 -13.83 8.09 1.25
CA GLU A 194 -13.24 6.93 1.93
C GLU A 194 -12.85 5.80 0.94
N ILE A 195 -12.00 6.13 -0.01
CA ILE A 195 -11.51 5.15 -0.99
C ILE A 195 -10.58 4.15 -0.30
N ARG A 196 -10.83 2.86 -0.48
CA ARG A 196 -10.03 1.77 0.11
C ARG A 196 -9.25 0.96 -0.92
N HIS A 197 -9.57 1.10 -2.19
CA HIS A 197 -8.89 0.45 -3.30
C HIS A 197 -8.80 1.39 -4.49
N ILE A 198 -7.72 1.25 -5.24
CA ILE A 198 -7.60 1.83 -6.57
C ILE A 198 -7.06 0.77 -7.52
N ALA A 199 -7.44 0.87 -8.77
CA ALA A 199 -6.89 0.07 -9.87
C ALA A 199 -6.54 0.99 -11.03
N LEU A 200 -5.51 0.63 -11.77
CA LEU A 200 -5.10 1.35 -12.98
C LEU A 200 -5.62 0.62 -14.22
N ASN A 201 -6.17 1.38 -15.15
CA ASN A 201 -6.50 0.92 -16.48
C ASN A 201 -5.70 1.72 -17.51
N GLU A 202 -4.84 1.05 -18.24
CA GLU A 202 -3.95 1.63 -19.27
C GLU A 202 -4.35 1.20 -20.69
N GLN A 203 -5.55 0.65 -20.86
CA GLN A 203 -6.04 0.23 -22.16
C GLN A 203 -6.30 1.42 -23.09
N GLY A 204 -6.03 1.26 -24.38
CA GLY A 204 -6.25 2.28 -25.39
C GLY A 204 -5.30 3.48 -25.29
N GLY A 205 -4.14 3.33 -24.63
CA GLY A 205 -3.11 4.36 -24.53
C GLY A 205 -3.45 5.50 -23.56
N LYS A 206 -4.53 5.37 -22.77
CA LYS A 206 -4.93 6.33 -21.73
C LYS A 206 -4.91 5.69 -20.37
N LEU A 207 -4.31 6.40 -19.42
CA LEU A 207 -4.30 5.97 -18.02
C LEU A 207 -5.55 6.48 -17.32
N SER A 208 -6.26 5.57 -16.68
CA SER A 208 -7.35 5.89 -15.76
C SER A 208 -7.13 5.22 -14.42
N VAL A 209 -7.50 5.93 -13.35
CA VAL A 209 -7.57 5.37 -12.00
C VAL A 209 -9.03 5.06 -11.71
N VAL A 210 -9.33 3.80 -11.46
CA VAL A 210 -10.67 3.31 -11.09
C VAL A 210 -10.71 3.12 -9.59
N MET A 211 -11.76 3.62 -8.93
CA MET A 211 -11.87 3.62 -7.48
C MET A 211 -13.30 3.38 -7.01
N PRO A 212 -13.53 2.41 -6.10
CA PRO A 212 -14.80 2.31 -5.39
C PRO A 212 -14.86 3.41 -4.32
N VAL A 213 -15.90 4.21 -4.36
CA VAL A 213 -16.17 5.28 -3.40
C VAL A 213 -17.10 4.73 -2.32
N TYR A 214 -16.49 4.27 -1.22
CA TYR A 214 -17.17 3.45 -0.21
C TYR A 214 -18.38 4.15 0.44
N ARG A 215 -18.21 5.40 0.88
CA ARG A 215 -19.24 6.14 1.62
C ARG A 215 -20.46 6.50 0.78
N THR A 216 -20.28 6.71 -0.51
CA THR A 216 -21.35 7.16 -1.41
C THR A 216 -21.89 6.03 -2.28
N ASN A 217 -21.38 4.80 -2.12
CA ASN A 217 -21.76 3.63 -2.91
C ASN A 217 -21.67 3.86 -4.44
N GLN A 218 -20.57 4.47 -4.88
CA GLN A 218 -20.33 4.87 -6.26
C GLN A 218 -19.02 4.26 -6.78
N MET A 219 -18.88 4.23 -8.10
CA MET A 219 -17.61 3.98 -8.78
C MET A 219 -17.09 5.29 -9.37
N GLY A 220 -15.86 5.65 -9.00
CA GLY A 220 -15.16 6.79 -9.58
C GLY A 220 -14.19 6.33 -10.66
N VAL A 221 -14.08 7.13 -11.73
CA VAL A 221 -13.06 6.96 -12.76
C VAL A 221 -12.38 8.31 -13.00
N MET A 222 -11.09 8.39 -12.70
CA MET A 222 -10.25 9.54 -12.99
C MET A 222 -9.40 9.25 -14.22
N THR A 223 -9.58 9.98 -15.31
CA THR A 223 -8.79 9.81 -16.53
C THR A 223 -7.71 10.89 -16.61
N ILE A 224 -6.48 10.49 -16.79
CA ILE A 224 -5.35 11.39 -17.00
C ILE A 224 -5.38 11.88 -18.44
N ARG A 225 -5.39 13.21 -18.60
CA ARG A 225 -5.48 13.90 -19.89
C ARG A 225 -4.28 14.82 -20.09
N SER A 226 -3.89 15.03 -21.33
CA SER A 226 -2.94 16.06 -21.69
C SER A 226 -3.54 17.46 -21.53
N GLU A 227 -2.70 18.48 -21.41
CA GLU A 227 -3.16 19.88 -21.35
C GLU A 227 -3.99 20.28 -22.58
N ALA A 228 -3.62 19.79 -23.76
CA ALA A 228 -4.36 20.02 -24.99
C ALA A 228 -5.78 19.42 -24.95
N GLU A 229 -5.92 18.18 -24.42
CA GLU A 229 -7.23 17.55 -24.23
C GLU A 229 -8.09 18.30 -23.20
N ILE A 230 -7.47 18.80 -22.12
CA ILE A 230 -8.16 19.59 -21.11
C ILE A 230 -8.64 20.93 -21.72
N ALA A 231 -7.81 21.61 -22.49
CA ALA A 231 -8.16 22.84 -23.18
C ALA A 231 -9.33 22.63 -24.16
N ALA A 232 -9.28 21.55 -24.96
CA ALA A 232 -10.35 21.18 -25.89
C ALA A 232 -11.68 20.89 -25.16
N LEU A 233 -11.65 20.23 -24.01
CA LEU A 233 -12.86 19.99 -23.21
C LEU A 233 -13.44 21.28 -22.64
N LYS A 234 -12.60 22.15 -22.11
CA LYS A 234 -13.02 23.47 -21.60
C LYS A 234 -13.66 24.37 -22.70
N ALA A 235 -13.14 24.27 -23.92
CA ALA A 235 -13.71 25.02 -25.05
C ALA A 235 -15.11 24.48 -25.47
N ARG A 236 -15.38 23.19 -25.30
CA ARG A 236 -16.69 22.56 -25.60
C ARG A 236 -17.73 22.78 -24.51
N ALA A 237 -17.30 23.09 -23.28
CA ALA A 237 -18.18 23.29 -22.13
C ALA A 237 -18.71 24.78 -22.01
N LYS A 238 -18.23 25.65 -22.88
CA LYS A 238 -18.74 27.02 -23.07
C LYS A 238 -19.78 27.08 -24.18
#